data_88da97e506000790a119692d02807ae2
#
_entry.id   88da97e506000790a119692d02807ae2
#
_cell.length_a   1.000
_cell.length_b   1.000
_cell.length_c   1.000
_cell.angle_alpha   90.00
_cell.angle_beta   90.00
_cell.angle_gamma   90.00
#
_symmetry.space_group_name_H-M   'P 1'
#
loop_
_entity.id
_entity.type
_entity.pdbx_description
1 polymer ?
#
loop_
_entity_poly.entity_id
_entity_poly.type
_entity_poly.pdbx_seq_one_letter_code
_entity_poly.pdbx_strand_id
1 'polypeptide(L)'
;MESRPAIGINVQGGGSSAGVQACKSGACQIGMSSRELKADEKDLHEIVIARDGLAIIVHPSNPVRGATLAQVKQIFSGDLTNWKFLGGPDKEITVVTREEGSGTRGAFQELVMGTTRIFRGAITEDSNGTVREIVAHDPYSVGFISLGLVNEQVRALALDGVVGSETNIRNGSYKLVRPFLFLTRGEPTGAVKAFIDFVLSDEGQALVKKEGLIPVK
;
A
#
# COMPACT_ATOMS: atom_id res chain seq x y z
N MET A 1 18.53 -15.13 7.63
CA MET A 1 18.45 -15.92 8.89
C MET A 1 19.70 -16.78 9.14
N GLU A 2 20.42 -17.12 8.09
CA GLU A 2 21.68 -17.92 8.23
C GLU A 2 22.82 -17.21 8.98
N SER A 3 22.81 -15.87 9.04
CA SER A 3 23.87 -15.10 9.72
C SER A 3 23.76 -15.03 11.25
N ARG A 4 22.60 -15.40 11.85
CA ARG A 4 22.38 -15.40 13.32
C ARG A 4 21.42 -16.53 13.74
N PRO A 5 21.88 -17.77 13.78
CA PRO A 5 21.02 -18.94 14.04
C PRO A 5 20.35 -18.96 15.43
N ALA A 6 20.81 -18.10 16.36
CA ALA A 6 20.23 -18.00 17.71
C ALA A 6 18.97 -17.12 17.79
N ILE A 7 18.57 -16.43 16.72
CA ILE A 7 17.38 -15.57 16.70
C ILE A 7 16.28 -16.25 15.89
N GLY A 8 15.23 -16.72 16.56
CA GLY A 8 14.00 -17.19 15.94
C GLY A 8 13.06 -16.01 15.64
N ILE A 9 12.50 -15.94 14.43
CA ILE A 9 11.52 -14.92 14.04
C ILE A 9 10.21 -15.61 13.69
N ASN A 10 9.13 -15.20 14.36
CA ASN A 10 7.77 -15.62 14.04
C ASN A 10 7.01 -14.44 13.46
N VAL A 11 6.48 -14.57 12.24
CA VAL A 11 5.76 -13.52 11.53
C VAL A 11 4.28 -13.89 11.46
N GLN A 12 3.40 -12.95 11.88
CA GLN A 12 1.96 -13.09 11.81
C GLN A 12 1.37 -12.00 10.92
N GLY A 13 0.43 -12.37 10.05
CA GLY A 13 -0.35 -11.46 9.22
C GLY A 13 -1.54 -10.87 10.00
N GLY A 14 -2.27 -9.95 9.35
CA GLY A 14 -3.50 -9.35 9.93
C GLY A 14 -3.69 -7.87 9.58
N GLY A 15 -2.80 -7.32 8.75
CA GLY A 15 -2.84 -5.91 8.31
C GLY A 15 -2.26 -4.93 9.35
N SER A 16 -2.13 -3.67 8.94
CA SER A 16 -1.47 -2.63 9.74
C SER A 16 -2.16 -2.36 11.07
N SER A 17 -3.49 -2.38 11.09
CA SER A 17 -4.23 -2.15 12.35
C SER A 17 -3.96 -3.26 13.38
N ALA A 18 -3.88 -4.52 12.94
CA ALA A 18 -3.52 -5.63 13.82
C ALA A 18 -2.07 -5.51 14.32
N GLY A 19 -1.12 -5.15 13.43
CA GLY A 19 0.28 -4.93 13.79
C GLY A 19 0.46 -3.82 14.83
N VAL A 20 -0.25 -2.69 14.66
CA VAL A 20 -0.27 -1.58 15.63
C VAL A 20 -0.82 -2.03 16.99
N GLN A 21 -1.98 -2.70 17.00
CA GLN A 21 -2.61 -3.16 18.25
C GLN A 21 -1.77 -4.22 18.97
N ALA A 22 -1.18 -5.16 18.23
CA ALA A 22 -0.29 -6.17 18.81
C ALA A 22 0.95 -5.52 19.44
N CYS A 23 1.50 -4.47 18.83
CA CYS A 23 2.62 -3.74 19.40
C CYS A 23 2.20 -2.95 20.65
N LYS A 24 1.08 -2.23 20.62
CA LYS A 24 0.55 -1.47 21.77
C LYS A 24 0.28 -2.38 22.98
N SER A 25 -0.34 -3.51 22.76
CA SER A 25 -0.64 -4.50 23.82
C SER A 25 0.58 -5.28 24.31
N GLY A 26 1.69 -5.25 23.55
CA GLY A 26 2.88 -6.08 23.85
C GLY A 26 2.76 -7.54 23.41
N ALA A 27 1.75 -7.86 22.60
CA ALA A 27 1.60 -9.20 22.02
C ALA A 27 2.68 -9.50 20.95
N CYS A 28 3.32 -8.50 20.39
CA CYS A 28 4.50 -8.64 19.54
C CYS A 28 5.62 -7.70 19.99
N GLN A 29 6.85 -8.01 19.57
CA GLN A 29 8.03 -7.17 19.84
C GLN A 29 8.20 -6.10 18.76
N ILE A 30 7.79 -6.39 17.52
CA ILE A 30 7.81 -5.49 16.38
C ILE A 30 6.42 -5.53 15.73
N GLY A 31 5.71 -4.41 15.76
CA GLY A 31 4.53 -4.20 14.93
C GLY A 31 4.93 -3.79 13.52
N MET A 32 4.08 -4.08 12.55
CA MET A 32 4.30 -3.69 11.15
C MET A 32 3.14 -2.85 10.64
N SER A 33 3.44 -1.73 9.98
CA SER A 33 2.45 -0.90 9.31
C SER A 33 2.90 -0.48 7.92
N SER A 34 1.98 -0.48 6.96
CA SER A 34 2.19 0.04 5.60
C SER A 34 1.33 1.29 5.34
N ARG A 35 1.14 2.10 6.37
CA ARG A 35 0.53 3.43 6.37
C ARG A 35 1.13 4.28 7.48
N GLU A 36 0.91 5.57 7.42
CA GLU A 36 1.19 6.45 8.56
C GLU A 36 0.40 6.02 9.81
N LEU A 37 0.95 6.31 10.98
CA LEU A 37 0.25 6.10 12.23
C LEU A 37 -0.81 7.19 12.44
N LYS A 38 -1.99 6.78 12.90
CA LYS A 38 -3.05 7.71 13.31
C LYS A 38 -2.63 8.46 14.57
N ALA A 39 -3.32 9.56 14.88
CA ALA A 39 -2.99 10.41 16.03
C ALA A 39 -2.94 9.64 17.36
N ASP A 40 -3.85 8.69 17.55
CA ASP A 40 -3.95 7.81 18.72
C ASP A 40 -2.96 6.62 18.72
N GLU A 41 -2.13 6.50 17.69
CA GLU A 41 -1.12 5.46 17.53
C GLU A 41 0.31 6.02 17.68
N LYS A 42 0.48 7.34 17.80
CA LYS A 42 1.77 8.06 17.84
C LYS A 42 2.57 7.89 19.14
N ASP A 43 2.07 7.09 20.07
CA ASP A 43 2.79 6.67 21.28
C ASP A 43 3.81 5.55 21.03
N LEU A 44 3.77 4.94 19.83
CA LEU A 44 4.74 3.94 19.40
C LEU A 44 5.97 4.60 18.78
N HIS A 45 7.13 3.94 18.94
CA HIS A 45 8.36 4.33 18.28
C HIS A 45 8.33 3.84 16.82
N GLU A 46 8.40 4.78 15.87
CA GLU A 46 8.30 4.53 14.44
C GLU A 46 9.68 4.41 13.79
N ILE A 47 9.90 3.35 13.04
CA ILE A 47 11.12 3.13 12.28
C ILE A 47 10.74 2.89 10.81
N VAL A 48 11.04 3.84 9.94
CA VAL A 48 10.79 3.70 8.50
C VAL A 48 11.80 2.73 7.93
N ILE A 49 11.33 1.60 7.35
CA ILE A 49 12.19 0.56 6.76
C ILE A 49 12.17 0.57 5.23
N ALA A 50 11.12 1.13 4.64
CA ALA A 50 10.94 1.25 3.19
C ALA A 50 9.92 2.33 2.87
N ARG A 51 9.85 2.73 1.60
CA ARG A 51 8.73 3.47 1.01
C ARG A 51 8.08 2.65 -0.09
N ASP A 52 6.81 2.92 -0.36
CA ASP A 52 6.04 2.24 -1.40
C ASP A 52 5.12 3.23 -2.09
N GLY A 53 4.95 3.08 -3.39
CA GLY A 53 3.92 3.76 -4.15
C GLY A 53 2.60 2.98 -4.12
N LEU A 54 1.46 3.66 -4.03
CA LEU A 54 0.17 3.07 -4.32
C LEU A 54 -0.15 3.24 -5.81
N ALA A 55 -0.45 2.15 -6.50
CA ALA A 55 -0.88 2.16 -7.89
C ALA A 55 -2.40 2.03 -7.97
N ILE A 56 -3.05 2.90 -8.75
CA ILE A 56 -4.42 2.70 -9.19
C ILE A 56 -4.35 1.82 -10.43
N ILE A 57 -4.94 0.63 -10.37
CA ILE A 57 -4.82 -0.37 -11.42
C ILE A 57 -6.13 -0.60 -12.15
N VAL A 58 -6.00 -0.85 -13.45
CA VAL A 58 -7.07 -1.23 -14.37
C VAL A 58 -6.63 -2.42 -15.22
N HIS A 59 -7.58 -3.08 -15.85
CA HIS A 59 -7.28 -4.14 -16.83
C HIS A 59 -6.46 -3.58 -18.02
N PRO A 60 -5.52 -4.33 -18.60
CA PRO A 60 -4.66 -3.84 -19.69
C PRO A 60 -5.44 -3.39 -20.93
N SER A 61 -6.60 -3.98 -21.24
CA SER A 61 -7.46 -3.59 -22.37
C SER A 61 -8.28 -2.32 -22.13
N ASN A 62 -8.38 -1.83 -20.90
CA ASN A 62 -9.08 -0.57 -20.63
C ASN A 62 -8.34 0.59 -21.35
N PRO A 63 -9.02 1.40 -22.20
CA PRO A 63 -8.35 2.46 -22.96
C PRO A 63 -7.90 3.66 -22.10
N VAL A 64 -8.48 3.84 -20.90
CA VAL A 64 -8.12 4.92 -19.98
C VAL A 64 -6.69 4.73 -19.49
N ARG A 65 -5.81 5.71 -19.72
CA ARG A 65 -4.38 5.65 -19.39
C ARG A 65 -4.00 6.43 -18.14
N GLY A 66 -4.87 7.34 -17.70
CA GLY A 66 -4.62 8.18 -16.54
C GLY A 66 -5.90 8.79 -16.01
N ALA A 67 -5.81 9.29 -14.79
CA ALA A 67 -6.86 10.02 -14.11
C ALA A 67 -6.25 11.07 -13.18
N THR A 68 -7.00 12.11 -12.85
CA THR A 68 -6.61 13.01 -11.77
C THR A 68 -6.92 12.36 -10.41
N LEU A 69 -6.24 12.80 -9.34
CA LEU A 69 -6.57 12.34 -7.98
C LEU A 69 -8.02 12.63 -7.61
N ALA A 70 -8.58 13.76 -8.10
CA ALA A 70 -9.99 14.08 -7.91
C ALA A 70 -10.92 13.07 -8.59
N GLN A 71 -10.61 12.64 -9.83
CA GLN A 71 -11.36 11.61 -10.54
C GLN A 71 -11.25 10.25 -9.85
N VAL A 72 -10.06 9.87 -9.37
CA VAL A 72 -9.88 8.65 -8.57
C VAL A 72 -10.77 8.69 -7.33
N LYS A 73 -10.78 9.79 -6.60
CA LYS A 73 -11.66 9.99 -5.45
C LYS A 73 -13.14 9.82 -5.83
N GLN A 74 -13.59 10.44 -6.93
CA GLN A 74 -14.97 10.32 -7.43
C GLN A 74 -15.34 8.88 -7.82
N ILE A 75 -14.42 8.12 -8.41
CA ILE A 75 -14.63 6.70 -8.70
C ILE A 75 -14.86 5.92 -7.41
N PHE A 76 -13.94 6.07 -6.45
CA PHE A 76 -13.99 5.30 -5.22
C PHE A 76 -15.07 5.77 -4.23
N SER A 77 -15.59 6.98 -4.36
CA SER A 77 -16.79 7.42 -3.62
C SER A 77 -18.11 6.96 -4.25
N GLY A 78 -18.07 6.53 -5.52
CA GLY A 78 -19.26 6.18 -6.30
C GLY A 78 -19.93 7.37 -7.00
N ASP A 79 -19.30 8.55 -7.01
CA ASP A 79 -19.81 9.74 -7.70
C ASP A 79 -19.55 9.66 -9.22
N LEU A 80 -18.50 8.93 -9.64
CA LEU A 80 -18.18 8.66 -11.04
C LEU A 80 -18.27 7.15 -11.27
N THR A 81 -19.32 6.70 -11.94
CA THR A 81 -19.69 5.28 -12.05
C THR A 81 -19.51 4.70 -13.45
N ASN A 82 -19.10 5.48 -14.44
CA ASN A 82 -19.00 5.01 -15.83
C ASN A 82 -17.71 5.49 -16.50
N TRP A 83 -17.01 4.56 -17.14
CA TRP A 83 -15.74 4.82 -17.84
C TRP A 83 -15.81 5.87 -18.94
N LYS A 84 -16.99 6.08 -19.57
CA LYS A 84 -17.15 7.08 -20.64
C LYS A 84 -16.80 8.50 -20.20
N PHE A 85 -16.96 8.84 -18.93
CA PHE A 85 -16.59 10.15 -18.39
C PHE A 85 -15.08 10.37 -18.30
N LEU A 86 -14.31 9.29 -18.50
CA LEU A 86 -12.84 9.30 -18.55
C LEU A 86 -12.31 8.99 -19.96
N GLY A 87 -13.18 9.05 -20.99
CA GLY A 87 -12.80 8.69 -22.37
C GLY A 87 -12.71 7.20 -22.64
N GLY A 88 -13.26 6.38 -21.74
CA GLY A 88 -13.36 4.94 -21.85
C GLY A 88 -14.68 4.49 -22.51
N PRO A 89 -14.98 3.17 -22.48
CA PRO A 89 -16.22 2.63 -23.02
C PRO A 89 -17.44 3.06 -22.17
N ASP A 90 -18.63 3.02 -22.76
CA ASP A 90 -19.89 3.21 -22.01
C ASP A 90 -20.21 1.95 -21.19
N LYS A 91 -19.48 1.81 -20.09
CA LYS A 91 -19.57 0.68 -19.15
C LYS A 91 -19.44 1.18 -17.72
N GLU A 92 -20.18 0.55 -16.81
CA GLU A 92 -20.11 0.81 -15.38
C GLU A 92 -18.73 0.42 -14.83
N ILE A 93 -18.27 1.15 -13.83
CA ILE A 93 -17.00 0.90 -13.15
C ILE A 93 -17.22 -0.05 -11.97
N THR A 94 -16.57 -1.21 -12.00
CA THR A 94 -16.49 -2.12 -10.85
C THR A 94 -15.37 -1.64 -9.92
N VAL A 95 -15.72 -1.16 -8.73
CA VAL A 95 -14.74 -0.68 -7.74
C VAL A 95 -14.30 -1.83 -6.85
N VAL A 96 -12.99 -2.05 -6.74
CA VAL A 96 -12.38 -3.06 -5.86
C VAL A 96 -11.54 -2.37 -4.80
N THR A 97 -11.80 -2.69 -3.54
CA THR A 97 -11.12 -2.12 -2.37
C THR A 97 -10.56 -3.19 -1.46
N ARG A 98 -9.92 -2.78 -0.38
CA ARG A 98 -9.40 -3.64 0.67
C ARG A 98 -10.29 -3.59 1.91
N GLU A 99 -10.13 -4.59 2.77
CA GLU A 99 -10.79 -4.71 4.08
C GLU A 99 -10.37 -3.58 5.04
N GLU A 100 -11.20 -3.34 6.05
CA GLU A 100 -10.84 -2.44 7.15
C GLU A 100 -9.67 -3.05 7.96
N GLY A 101 -8.69 -2.23 8.31
CA GLY A 101 -7.47 -2.74 8.95
C GLY A 101 -6.30 -2.90 7.99
N SER A 102 -6.55 -3.01 6.67
CA SER A 102 -5.51 -2.97 5.65
C SER A 102 -4.73 -1.66 5.69
N GLY A 103 -3.40 -1.75 5.74
CA GLY A 103 -2.53 -0.58 5.62
C GLY A 103 -2.62 0.07 4.24
N THR A 104 -2.82 -0.71 3.19
CA THR A 104 -3.01 -0.22 1.82
C THR A 104 -4.28 0.60 1.70
N ARG A 105 -5.40 0.12 2.28
CA ARG A 105 -6.64 0.90 2.36
C ARG A 105 -6.48 2.14 3.22
N GLY A 106 -5.81 2.03 4.36
CA GLY A 106 -5.57 3.17 5.26
C GLY A 106 -4.78 4.28 4.57
N ALA A 107 -3.70 3.95 3.86
CA ALA A 107 -2.93 4.91 3.09
C ALA A 107 -3.74 5.50 1.91
N PHE A 108 -4.52 4.68 1.19
CA PHE A 108 -5.42 5.17 0.15
C PHE A 108 -6.49 6.11 0.71
N GLN A 109 -7.07 5.78 1.86
CA GLN A 109 -8.04 6.64 2.55
C GLN A 109 -7.43 8.00 2.88
N GLU A 110 -6.21 8.03 3.41
CA GLU A 110 -5.52 9.25 3.78
C GLU A 110 -5.13 10.09 2.56
N LEU A 111 -4.46 9.47 1.58
CA LEU A 111 -3.85 10.16 0.45
C LEU A 111 -4.85 10.60 -0.64
N VAL A 112 -5.98 9.87 -0.79
CA VAL A 112 -6.96 10.11 -1.86
C VAL A 112 -8.31 10.52 -1.32
N MET A 113 -8.87 9.73 -0.39
CA MET A 113 -10.26 9.91 0.03
C MET A 113 -10.43 11.02 1.08
N GLY A 114 -9.43 11.23 1.94
CA GLY A 114 -9.56 12.12 3.10
C GLY A 114 -10.68 11.66 4.02
N THR A 115 -11.68 12.50 4.25
CA THR A 115 -12.87 12.16 5.07
C THR A 115 -13.99 11.48 4.27
N THR A 116 -13.88 11.43 2.94
CA THR A 116 -14.88 10.78 2.07
C THR A 116 -14.79 9.26 2.23
N ARG A 117 -15.93 8.60 2.33
CA ARG A 117 -15.97 7.13 2.44
C ARG A 117 -15.85 6.48 1.08
N ILE A 118 -15.23 5.31 1.05
CA ILE A 118 -15.27 4.43 -0.12
C ILE A 118 -16.71 3.92 -0.29
N PHE A 119 -17.14 3.83 -1.54
CA PHE A 119 -18.45 3.35 -1.97
C PHE A 119 -18.79 1.99 -1.35
N ARG A 120 -19.98 1.84 -0.77
CA ARG A 120 -20.39 0.62 -0.06
C ARG A 120 -20.58 -0.59 -0.98
N GLY A 121 -20.84 -0.36 -2.27
CA GLY A 121 -20.95 -1.41 -3.28
C GLY A 121 -19.61 -1.88 -3.84
N ALA A 122 -18.47 -1.36 -3.35
CA ALA A 122 -17.16 -1.83 -3.77
C ALA A 122 -16.91 -3.26 -3.29
N ILE A 123 -16.33 -4.09 -4.18
CA ILE A 123 -15.86 -5.44 -3.84
C ILE A 123 -14.71 -5.31 -2.85
N THR A 124 -14.79 -6.00 -1.72
CA THR A 124 -13.80 -5.90 -0.66
C THR A 124 -12.95 -7.16 -0.61
N GLU A 125 -11.62 -7.01 -0.71
CA GLU A 125 -10.65 -8.09 -0.77
C GLU A 125 -9.64 -8.03 0.38
N ASP A 126 -9.05 -9.16 0.73
CA ASP A 126 -8.14 -9.33 1.86
C ASP A 126 -6.65 -9.15 1.52
N SER A 127 -6.30 -9.10 0.24
CA SER A 127 -4.91 -8.95 -0.21
C SER A 127 -4.76 -8.07 -1.45
N ASN A 128 -3.54 -7.54 -1.69
CA ASN A 128 -3.23 -6.88 -2.96
C ASN A 128 -3.29 -7.87 -4.14
N GLY A 129 -3.00 -9.15 -3.87
CA GLY A 129 -3.04 -10.22 -4.87
C GLY A 129 -4.46 -10.45 -5.39
N THR A 130 -5.44 -10.58 -4.48
CA THR A 130 -6.86 -10.78 -4.86
C THR A 130 -7.44 -9.56 -5.57
N VAL A 131 -7.08 -8.34 -5.15
CA VAL A 131 -7.44 -7.10 -5.89
C VAL A 131 -6.89 -7.15 -7.31
N ARG A 132 -5.61 -7.53 -7.48
CA ARG A 132 -4.98 -7.64 -8.80
C ARG A 132 -5.67 -8.69 -9.67
N GLU A 133 -6.00 -9.86 -9.10
CA GLU A 133 -6.68 -10.94 -9.82
C GLU A 133 -8.07 -10.51 -10.33
N ILE A 134 -8.88 -9.82 -9.51
CA ILE A 134 -10.17 -9.31 -9.96
C ILE A 134 -9.98 -8.33 -11.11
N VAL A 135 -9.05 -7.37 -10.98
CA VAL A 135 -8.79 -6.37 -12.02
C VAL A 135 -8.22 -7.00 -13.29
N ALA A 136 -7.46 -8.09 -13.17
CA ALA A 136 -6.92 -8.83 -14.31
C ALA A 136 -8.01 -9.61 -15.10
N HIS A 137 -9.16 -9.90 -14.47
CA HIS A 137 -10.24 -10.67 -15.09
C HIS A 137 -11.48 -9.85 -15.44
N ASP A 138 -11.59 -8.61 -14.99
CA ASP A 138 -12.70 -7.69 -15.34
C ASP A 138 -12.18 -6.42 -16.04
N PRO A 139 -12.43 -6.27 -17.35
CA PRO A 139 -12.01 -5.09 -18.13
C PRO A 139 -12.55 -3.75 -17.63
N TYR A 140 -13.56 -3.77 -16.78
CA TYR A 140 -14.25 -2.57 -16.30
C TYR A 140 -13.99 -2.29 -14.82
N SER A 141 -13.18 -3.10 -14.17
CA SER A 141 -12.81 -2.89 -12.78
C SER A 141 -11.65 -1.92 -12.60
N VAL A 142 -11.61 -1.34 -11.41
CA VAL A 142 -10.52 -0.51 -10.90
C VAL A 142 -10.23 -0.88 -9.45
N GLY A 143 -8.96 -0.92 -9.10
CA GLY A 143 -8.51 -1.20 -7.73
C GLY A 143 -7.26 -0.40 -7.39
N PHE A 144 -6.75 -0.60 -6.19
CA PHE A 144 -5.46 -0.05 -5.77
C PHE A 144 -4.62 -1.11 -5.05
N ILE A 145 -3.34 -1.13 -5.37
CA ILE A 145 -2.36 -2.07 -4.80
C ILE A 145 -1.02 -1.37 -4.55
N SER A 146 -0.07 -2.06 -3.92
CA SER A 146 1.34 -1.67 -3.91
C SER A 146 1.89 -1.60 -5.33
N LEU A 147 2.64 -0.54 -5.64
CA LEU A 147 3.24 -0.34 -6.97
C LEU A 147 4.19 -1.49 -7.35
N GLY A 148 4.94 -2.03 -6.38
CA GLY A 148 5.84 -3.17 -6.60
C GLY A 148 5.14 -4.47 -7.00
N LEU A 149 3.81 -4.55 -6.87
CA LEU A 149 3.01 -5.72 -7.25
C LEU A 149 2.30 -5.59 -8.61
N VAL A 150 2.51 -4.47 -9.30
CA VAL A 150 2.01 -4.29 -10.68
C VAL A 150 2.83 -5.17 -11.62
N ASN A 151 2.14 -5.95 -12.45
CA ASN A 151 2.73 -6.84 -13.45
C ASN A 151 1.96 -6.71 -14.77
N GLU A 152 2.26 -7.57 -15.75
CA GLU A 152 1.63 -7.57 -17.07
C GLU A 152 0.10 -7.84 -17.08
N GLN A 153 -0.43 -8.43 -16.02
CA GLN A 153 -1.86 -8.72 -15.89
C GLN A 153 -2.72 -7.47 -15.64
N VAL A 154 -2.10 -6.40 -15.12
CA VAL A 154 -2.79 -5.15 -14.82
C VAL A 154 -1.96 -3.95 -15.23
N ARG A 155 -2.61 -2.81 -15.44
CA ARG A 155 -1.92 -1.57 -15.77
C ARG A 155 -2.19 -0.49 -14.72
N ALA A 156 -1.12 0.14 -14.25
CA ALA A 156 -1.24 1.33 -13.42
C ALA A 156 -1.64 2.55 -14.25
N LEU A 157 -2.57 3.36 -13.74
CA LEU A 157 -2.91 4.67 -14.31
C LEU A 157 -1.85 5.71 -13.96
N ALA A 158 -1.57 6.61 -14.90
CA ALA A 158 -0.87 7.84 -14.57
C ALA A 158 -1.79 8.74 -13.72
N LEU A 159 -1.28 9.32 -12.65
CA LEU A 159 -2.03 10.18 -11.74
C LEU A 159 -1.59 11.63 -11.94
N ASP A 160 -2.53 12.51 -12.25
CA ASP A 160 -2.24 13.90 -12.62
C ASP A 160 -1.13 14.01 -13.69
N GLY A 161 -1.10 13.05 -14.63
CA GLY A 161 -0.09 12.93 -15.68
C GLY A 161 1.23 12.28 -15.26
N VAL A 162 1.39 11.88 -14.01
CA VAL A 162 2.63 11.28 -13.48
C VAL A 162 2.48 9.77 -13.36
N VAL A 163 3.40 9.01 -13.97
CA VAL A 163 3.46 7.55 -13.85
C VAL A 163 4.12 7.16 -12.52
N GLY A 164 3.55 6.17 -11.83
CA GLY A 164 4.16 5.56 -10.65
C GLY A 164 5.47 4.88 -11.02
N SER A 165 6.59 5.36 -10.46
CA SER A 165 7.92 4.77 -10.63
C SER A 165 8.82 5.14 -9.45
N GLU A 166 9.87 4.35 -9.21
CA GLU A 166 10.86 4.67 -8.18
C GLU A 166 11.41 6.09 -8.35
N THR A 167 11.75 6.50 -9.58
CA THR A 167 12.25 7.84 -9.88
C THR A 167 11.27 8.93 -9.49
N ASN A 168 9.99 8.78 -9.87
CA ASN A 168 8.96 9.79 -9.60
C ASN A 168 8.54 9.82 -8.13
N ILE A 169 8.72 8.73 -7.40
CA ILE A 169 8.53 8.68 -5.95
C ILE A 169 9.69 9.39 -5.26
N ARG A 170 10.94 9.09 -5.63
CA ARG A 170 12.13 9.71 -5.02
C ARG A 170 12.21 11.21 -5.24
N ASN A 171 11.83 11.71 -6.42
CA ASN A 171 11.81 13.15 -6.72
C ASN A 171 10.55 13.87 -6.23
N GLY A 172 9.58 13.14 -5.63
CA GLY A 172 8.36 13.69 -5.06
C GLY A 172 7.28 14.08 -6.07
N SER A 173 7.42 13.77 -7.36
CA SER A 173 6.41 14.07 -8.38
C SER A 173 5.21 13.10 -8.28
N TYR A 174 5.42 11.83 -7.94
CA TYR A 174 4.34 10.90 -7.67
C TYR A 174 3.86 11.04 -6.22
N LYS A 175 2.57 11.32 -6.03
CA LYS A 175 2.02 11.75 -4.73
C LYS A 175 1.49 10.60 -3.85
N LEU A 176 1.13 9.46 -4.43
CA LEU A 176 0.62 8.33 -3.66
C LEU A 176 1.78 7.49 -3.11
N VAL A 177 2.42 8.00 -2.08
CA VAL A 177 3.56 7.35 -1.40
C VAL A 177 3.24 7.14 0.06
N ARG A 178 3.60 5.97 0.58
CA ARG A 178 3.41 5.58 1.98
C ARG A 178 4.68 5.00 2.58
N PRO A 179 4.89 5.10 3.90
CA PRO A 179 5.96 4.40 4.58
C PRO A 179 5.59 2.94 4.83
N PHE A 180 6.63 2.11 4.92
CA PHE A 180 6.60 0.82 5.61
C PHE A 180 7.33 1.00 6.93
N LEU A 181 6.63 0.70 8.02
CA LEU A 181 7.08 0.98 9.38
C LEU A 181 7.28 -0.32 10.15
N PHE A 182 8.37 -0.41 10.89
CA PHE A 182 8.45 -1.20 12.10
C PHE A 182 8.09 -0.31 13.29
N LEU A 183 7.37 -0.90 14.23
CA LEU A 183 6.84 -0.24 15.42
C LEU A 183 7.31 -0.96 16.66
N THR A 184 7.80 -0.22 17.65
CA THR A 184 8.20 -0.77 18.94
C THR A 184 7.64 0.07 20.08
N ARG A 185 7.56 -0.49 21.28
CA ARG A 185 7.22 0.23 22.50
C ARG A 185 8.47 0.88 23.10
N GLY A 186 8.87 2.02 22.54
CA GLY A 186 10.12 2.71 22.88
C GLY A 186 11.32 2.21 22.06
N GLU A 187 12.52 2.63 22.43
CA GLU A 187 13.75 2.32 21.72
C GLU A 187 14.03 0.81 21.66
N PRO A 188 14.32 0.25 20.47
CA PRO A 188 14.59 -1.16 20.32
C PRO A 188 15.94 -1.54 20.95
N THR A 189 15.96 -2.69 21.61
CA THR A 189 17.17 -3.24 22.26
C THR A 189 17.36 -4.73 21.94
N GLY A 190 18.52 -5.29 22.23
CA GLY A 190 18.81 -6.73 22.12
C GLY A 190 18.55 -7.30 20.71
N ALA A 191 17.83 -8.41 20.64
CA ALA A 191 17.52 -9.11 19.39
C ALA A 191 16.62 -8.28 18.45
N VAL A 192 15.69 -7.48 19.02
CA VAL A 192 14.82 -6.58 18.25
C VAL A 192 15.65 -5.54 17.52
N LYS A 193 16.57 -4.87 18.24
CA LYS A 193 17.49 -3.90 17.62
C LYS A 193 18.35 -4.56 16.55
N ALA A 194 18.91 -5.72 16.84
CA ALA A 194 19.78 -6.42 15.88
C ALA A 194 19.03 -6.80 14.58
N PHE A 195 17.75 -7.16 14.66
CA PHE A 195 16.94 -7.43 13.47
C PHE A 195 16.63 -6.15 12.69
N ILE A 196 16.26 -5.08 13.38
CA ILE A 196 15.98 -3.78 12.74
C ILE A 196 17.25 -3.22 12.07
N ASP A 197 18.40 -3.29 12.75
CA ASP A 197 19.70 -2.87 12.18
C ASP A 197 20.04 -3.67 10.92
N PHE A 198 19.76 -4.99 10.90
CA PHE A 198 19.90 -5.81 9.70
C PHE A 198 19.01 -5.34 8.56
N VAL A 199 17.71 -5.11 8.82
CA VAL A 199 16.78 -4.62 7.78
C VAL A 199 17.22 -3.27 7.21
N LEU A 200 17.80 -2.40 8.05
CA LEU A 200 18.31 -1.10 7.66
C LEU A 200 19.75 -1.14 7.09
N SER A 201 20.44 -2.29 7.10
CA SER A 201 21.74 -2.47 6.48
C SER A 201 21.63 -2.49 4.94
N ASP A 202 22.74 -2.37 4.25
CA ASP A 202 22.77 -2.42 2.78
C ASP A 202 22.26 -3.77 2.25
N GLU A 203 22.56 -4.87 2.96
CA GLU A 203 22.05 -6.20 2.64
C GLU A 203 20.52 -6.27 2.81
N GLY A 204 19.99 -5.81 3.95
CA GLY A 204 18.56 -5.75 4.21
C GLY A 204 17.83 -4.85 3.21
N GLN A 205 18.38 -3.69 2.89
CA GLN A 205 17.80 -2.76 1.91
C GLN A 205 17.86 -3.29 0.47
N ALA A 206 18.84 -4.13 0.14
CA ALA A 206 18.84 -4.86 -1.14
C ALA A 206 17.68 -5.86 -1.23
N LEU A 207 17.34 -6.55 -0.11
CA LEU A 207 16.14 -7.40 -0.05
C LEU A 207 14.85 -6.59 -0.17
N VAL A 208 14.76 -5.45 0.52
CA VAL A 208 13.63 -4.52 0.40
C VAL A 208 13.39 -4.12 -1.07
N LYS A 209 14.46 -3.79 -1.79
CA LYS A 209 14.39 -3.44 -3.22
C LYS A 209 13.94 -4.63 -4.08
N LYS A 210 14.42 -5.84 -3.78
CA LYS A 210 14.02 -7.07 -4.50
C LYS A 210 12.53 -7.36 -4.38
N GLU A 211 11.92 -7.00 -3.25
CA GLU A 211 10.47 -7.12 -3.03
C GLU A 211 9.65 -5.96 -3.67
N GLY A 212 10.27 -5.13 -4.52
CA GLY A 212 9.60 -4.05 -5.24
C GLY A 212 9.32 -2.81 -4.40
N LEU A 213 9.89 -2.72 -3.20
CA LEU A 213 9.80 -1.54 -2.34
C LEU A 213 10.98 -0.59 -2.58
N ILE A 214 10.85 0.64 -2.14
CA ILE A 214 11.88 1.67 -2.29
C ILE A 214 12.69 1.75 -1.00
N PRO A 215 13.99 1.48 -1.06
CA PRO A 215 14.89 1.57 0.09
C PRO A 215 14.92 2.98 0.69
N VAL A 216 15.21 3.05 1.99
CA VAL A 216 15.35 4.32 2.74
C VAL A 216 16.75 4.92 2.64
N LYS A 217 17.70 4.14 2.09
CA LYS A 217 19.07 4.57 1.80
C LYS A 217 19.34 4.61 0.31
#